data_8909c3964f21d08754152bc1f5712bb0
#
_entry.id   8909c3964f21d08754152bc1f5712bb0
#
_cell.length_a   1.000
_cell.length_b   1.000
_cell.length_c   1.000
_cell.angle_alpha   90.00
_cell.angle_beta   90.00
_cell.angle_gamma   90.00
#
_symmetry.space_group_name_H-M   'P 1'
#
loop_
_entity.id
_entity.type
_entity.pdbx_description
1 polymer ?
#
loop_
_entity_poly.entity_id
_entity_poly.type
_entity_poly.pdbx_seq_one_letter_code
_entity_poly.pdbx_strand_id
1 'polypeptide(L)'
;MDKHDIYIKIENEIQKNKDGLTELGRELFNHPEPGFKEVESNKILTSFLRENGISCRSDICLTGIRAEIGNGEGYHIALVADMDALIVDDGEKRYPCHSCGHSIQTAVMAYVLKMLNDMKLCGETGGRVTFIAAPAEEFIEFEYRQKLRAEGKIKYFSGKQNMIE
;
A
#
# COMPACT_ATOMS: atom_id res chain seq x y z
N MET A 1 -3.68 5.28 29.51
CA MET A 1 -3.55 3.81 29.33
C MET A 1 -2.11 3.43 29.61
N ASP A 2 -1.88 2.41 30.46
CA ASP A 2 -0.52 1.95 30.73
C ASP A 2 0.10 1.33 29.47
N LYS A 3 1.43 1.39 29.36
CA LYS A 3 2.19 0.85 28.22
C LYS A 3 1.97 -0.66 28.05
N HIS A 4 1.82 -1.38 29.16
CA HIS A 4 1.52 -2.81 29.16
C HIS A 4 0.14 -3.12 28.57
N ASP A 5 -0.87 -2.33 28.91
CA ASP A 5 -2.23 -2.46 28.37
C ASP A 5 -2.26 -2.24 26.87
N ILE A 6 -1.43 -1.32 26.36
CA ILE A 6 -1.32 -1.06 24.90
C ILE A 6 -0.76 -2.29 24.19
N TYR A 7 0.29 -2.91 24.71
CA TYR A 7 0.87 -4.11 24.12
C TYR A 7 -0.12 -5.27 24.05
N ILE A 8 -0.87 -5.52 25.14
CA ILE A 8 -1.91 -6.56 25.15
C ILE A 8 -2.99 -6.28 24.10
N LYS A 9 -3.42 -5.03 23.96
CA LYS A 9 -4.39 -4.65 22.93
C LYS A 9 -3.86 -4.90 21.52
N ILE A 10 -2.60 -4.53 21.25
CA ILE A 10 -1.95 -4.75 19.94
C ILE A 10 -1.87 -6.25 19.63
N GLU A 11 -1.43 -7.07 20.59
CA GLU A 11 -1.37 -8.52 20.41
C GLU A 11 -2.73 -9.12 20.09
N ASN A 12 -3.77 -8.71 20.80
CA ASN A 12 -5.15 -9.16 20.53
C ASN A 12 -5.63 -8.73 19.14
N GLU A 13 -5.36 -7.51 18.71
CA GLU A 13 -5.72 -7.05 17.36
C GLU A 13 -4.92 -7.79 16.28
N ILE A 14 -3.65 -8.12 16.49
CA ILE A 14 -2.87 -8.95 15.56
C ILE A 14 -3.50 -10.33 15.43
N GLN A 15 -3.84 -11.00 16.53
CA GLN A 15 -4.45 -12.33 16.48
C GLN A 15 -5.82 -12.32 15.80
N LYS A 16 -6.65 -11.32 16.07
CA LYS A 16 -7.96 -11.13 15.44
C LYS A 16 -7.88 -10.93 13.94
N ASN A 17 -6.85 -10.24 13.46
CA ASN A 17 -6.71 -9.86 12.06
C ASN A 17 -5.81 -10.81 11.23
N LYS A 18 -5.21 -11.83 11.85
CA LYS A 18 -4.22 -12.72 11.23
C LYS A 18 -4.70 -13.37 9.93
N ASP A 19 -5.90 -13.92 9.94
CA ASP A 19 -6.44 -14.65 8.78
C ASP A 19 -6.76 -13.69 7.62
N GLY A 20 -7.38 -12.56 7.93
CA GLY A 20 -7.67 -11.54 6.92
C GLY A 20 -6.41 -10.90 6.33
N LEU A 21 -5.37 -10.67 7.15
CA LEU A 21 -4.07 -10.21 6.65
C LEU A 21 -3.48 -11.23 5.66
N THR A 22 -3.53 -12.50 6.01
CA THR A 22 -3.04 -13.59 5.15
C THR A 22 -3.80 -13.63 3.83
N GLU A 23 -5.12 -13.45 3.87
CA GLU A 23 -5.97 -13.44 2.68
C GLU A 23 -5.66 -12.24 1.78
N LEU A 24 -5.58 -11.03 2.34
CA LEU A 24 -5.21 -9.83 1.56
C LEU A 24 -3.83 -9.99 0.91
N GLY A 25 -2.85 -10.53 1.67
CA GLY A 25 -1.52 -10.78 1.13
C GLY A 25 -1.53 -11.80 0.00
N ARG A 26 -2.34 -12.86 0.11
CA ARG A 26 -2.52 -13.87 -0.94
C ARG A 26 -3.23 -13.30 -2.16
N GLU A 27 -4.24 -12.49 -1.96
CA GLU A 27 -4.97 -11.86 -3.04
C GLU A 27 -4.06 -10.93 -3.86
N LEU A 28 -3.29 -10.05 -3.20
CA LEU A 28 -2.29 -9.22 -3.87
C LEU A 28 -1.21 -10.06 -4.57
N PHE A 29 -0.72 -11.12 -3.92
CA PHE A 29 0.29 -12.00 -4.49
C PHE A 29 -0.17 -12.68 -5.79
N ASN A 30 -1.44 -13.01 -5.88
CA ASN A 30 -2.04 -13.68 -7.04
C ASN A 30 -2.36 -12.70 -8.20
N HIS A 31 -2.21 -11.39 -7.99
CA HIS A 31 -2.42 -10.35 -9.00
C HIS A 31 -1.14 -9.52 -9.21
N PRO A 32 -0.03 -10.15 -9.66
CA PRO A 32 1.20 -9.43 -9.89
C PRO A 32 1.10 -8.54 -11.12
N GLU A 33 1.36 -7.25 -10.94
CA GLU A 33 1.29 -6.24 -12.00
C GLU A 33 2.55 -5.39 -12.01
N PRO A 34 3.17 -5.11 -13.18
CA PRO A 34 4.32 -4.23 -13.27
C PRO A 34 3.96 -2.77 -12.98
N GLY A 35 4.98 -1.98 -12.70
CA GLY A 35 4.82 -0.57 -12.33
C GLY A 35 4.02 0.29 -13.31
N PHE A 36 3.14 1.13 -12.76
CA PHE A 36 2.12 1.93 -13.45
C PHE A 36 1.03 1.12 -14.18
N LYS A 37 0.88 -0.15 -13.84
CA LYS A 37 -0.14 -1.05 -14.36
C LYS A 37 -0.89 -1.79 -13.24
N GLU A 38 -0.71 -1.39 -11.99
CA GLU A 38 -1.23 -2.02 -10.77
C GLU A 38 -2.73 -1.75 -10.58
N VAL A 39 -3.53 -2.11 -11.58
CA VAL A 39 -4.98 -1.79 -11.62
C VAL A 39 -5.77 -2.69 -10.66
N GLU A 40 -5.49 -3.99 -10.66
CA GLU A 40 -6.17 -4.93 -9.77
C GLU A 40 -5.69 -4.75 -8.33
N SER A 41 -4.39 -4.55 -8.12
CA SER A 41 -3.81 -4.22 -6.81
C SER A 41 -4.45 -2.96 -6.21
N ASN A 42 -4.66 -1.91 -7.02
CA ASN A 42 -5.38 -0.71 -6.62
C ASN A 42 -6.81 -1.01 -6.20
N LYS A 43 -7.57 -1.80 -6.98
CA LYS A 43 -8.95 -2.17 -6.67
C LYS A 43 -9.04 -2.96 -5.37
N ILE A 44 -8.20 -3.98 -5.20
CA ILE A 44 -8.14 -4.82 -3.99
C ILE A 44 -7.92 -3.95 -2.76
N LEU A 45 -6.88 -3.11 -2.78
CA LEU A 45 -6.56 -2.23 -1.65
C LEU A 45 -7.62 -1.17 -1.39
N THR A 46 -8.18 -0.58 -2.42
CA THR A 46 -9.24 0.43 -2.30
C THR A 46 -10.51 -0.17 -1.71
N SER A 47 -10.90 -1.38 -2.12
CA SER A 47 -12.02 -2.13 -1.56
C SER A 47 -11.77 -2.46 -0.09
N PHE A 48 -10.59 -3.02 0.23
CA PHE A 48 -10.19 -3.31 1.60
C PHE A 48 -10.29 -2.08 2.52
N LEU A 49 -9.74 -0.95 2.10
CA LEU A 49 -9.78 0.29 2.89
C LEU A 49 -11.22 0.77 3.13
N ARG A 50 -12.04 0.80 2.09
CA ARG A 50 -13.44 1.23 2.18
C ARG A 50 -14.30 0.32 3.04
N GLU A 51 -14.16 -0.98 2.92
CA GLU A 51 -14.85 -1.99 3.74
C GLU A 51 -14.52 -1.86 5.22
N ASN A 52 -13.32 -1.36 5.53
CA ASN A 52 -12.88 -1.06 6.89
C ASN A 52 -13.13 0.39 7.33
N GLY A 53 -13.98 1.14 6.59
CA GLY A 53 -14.37 2.50 6.95
C GLY A 53 -13.26 3.55 6.79
N ILE A 54 -12.21 3.25 6.04
CA ILE A 54 -11.08 4.15 5.80
C ILE A 54 -11.25 4.81 4.42
N SER A 55 -11.41 6.14 4.41
CA SER A 55 -11.45 6.89 3.17
C SER A 55 -10.08 6.95 2.51
N CYS A 56 -10.05 6.76 1.20
CA CYS A 56 -8.81 6.83 0.43
C CYS A 56 -9.00 7.60 -0.88
N ARG A 57 -7.91 8.17 -1.38
CA ARG A 57 -7.77 8.65 -2.75
C ARG A 57 -7.02 7.57 -3.53
N SER A 58 -7.60 7.14 -4.62
CA SER A 58 -7.00 6.21 -5.59
C SER A 58 -6.52 6.98 -6.82
N ASP A 59 -5.81 6.28 -7.69
CA ASP A 59 -5.31 6.79 -8.98
C ASP A 59 -4.32 7.97 -8.86
N ILE A 60 -3.65 8.08 -7.72
CA ILE A 60 -2.56 9.04 -7.54
C ILE A 60 -1.37 8.51 -8.33
N CYS A 61 -0.84 9.32 -9.23
CA CYS A 61 0.24 8.87 -10.11
C CYS A 61 -0.13 7.57 -10.84
N LEU A 62 -1.30 7.54 -11.48
CA LEU A 62 -1.95 6.46 -12.24
C LEU A 62 -2.60 5.39 -11.35
N THR A 63 -1.86 4.71 -10.50
CA THR A 63 -2.36 3.54 -9.74
C THR A 63 -2.12 3.62 -8.23
N GLY A 64 -1.41 4.64 -7.75
CA GLY A 64 -1.10 4.80 -6.33
C GLY A 64 -2.30 5.17 -5.47
N ILE A 65 -2.22 4.86 -4.18
CA ILE A 65 -3.28 5.11 -3.20
C ILE A 65 -2.73 5.91 -2.02
N ARG A 66 -3.54 6.83 -1.51
CA ARG A 66 -3.31 7.50 -0.23
C ARG A 66 -4.56 7.40 0.64
N ALA A 67 -4.38 6.92 1.86
CA ALA A 67 -5.40 6.93 2.89
C ALA A 67 -4.86 7.60 4.15
N GLU A 68 -5.73 8.20 4.96
CA GLU A 68 -5.32 8.88 6.19
C GLU A 68 -6.32 8.62 7.30
N ILE A 69 -5.83 8.38 8.50
CA ILE A 69 -6.60 8.27 9.74
C ILE A 69 -6.11 9.27 10.77
N GLY A 70 -7.03 9.74 11.61
CA GLY A 70 -6.75 10.84 12.54
C GLY A 70 -6.74 12.20 11.86
N ASN A 71 -6.85 13.25 12.64
CA ASN A 71 -6.91 14.63 12.16
C ASN A 71 -6.18 15.61 13.11
N GLY A 72 -5.39 15.08 14.03
CA GLY A 72 -4.71 15.86 15.04
C GLY A 72 -3.52 16.63 14.49
N GLU A 73 -3.12 17.68 15.22
CA GLU A 73 -1.93 18.51 14.92
C GLU A 73 -0.65 17.93 15.58
N GLY A 74 -0.75 16.78 16.26
CA GLY A 74 0.36 16.10 16.90
C GLY A 74 1.34 15.50 15.88
N TYR A 75 1.82 14.29 16.17
CA TYR A 75 2.72 13.61 15.25
C TYR A 75 2.02 13.18 13.95
N HIS A 76 2.78 13.12 12.87
CA HIS A 76 2.35 12.60 11.58
C HIS A 76 3.29 11.47 11.15
N ILE A 77 2.76 10.26 11.01
CA ILE A 77 3.51 9.07 10.61
C ILE A 77 3.03 8.65 9.21
N ALA A 78 3.96 8.34 8.33
CA ALA A 78 3.68 7.74 7.03
C ALA A 78 4.01 6.24 7.04
N LEU A 79 3.04 5.41 6.64
CA LEU A 79 3.21 4.00 6.32
C LEU A 79 3.32 3.90 4.80
N VAL A 80 4.51 3.58 4.30
CA VAL A 80 4.78 3.51 2.87
C VAL A 80 5.01 2.07 2.46
N ALA A 81 4.32 1.63 1.40
CA ALA A 81 4.46 0.32 0.80
C ALA A 81 4.43 0.41 -0.73
N ASP A 82 5.01 -0.57 -1.40
CA ASP A 82 5.10 -0.63 -2.84
C ASP A 82 4.15 -1.69 -3.40
N MET A 83 3.51 -1.41 -4.55
CA MET A 83 2.45 -2.28 -5.08
C MET A 83 2.89 -3.14 -6.27
N ASP A 84 3.92 -2.70 -6.99
CA ASP A 84 4.31 -3.33 -8.24
C ASP A 84 5.04 -4.67 -8.05
N ALA A 85 5.05 -5.46 -9.12
CA ALA A 85 5.72 -6.74 -9.23
C ALA A 85 6.87 -6.66 -10.23
N LEU A 86 7.83 -7.55 -10.06
CA LEU A 86 8.89 -7.78 -11.03
C LEU A 86 8.39 -8.57 -12.25
N ILE A 87 9.13 -8.49 -13.35
CA ILE A 87 8.96 -9.39 -14.49
C ILE A 87 10.07 -10.44 -14.42
N VAL A 88 9.68 -11.70 -14.30
CA VAL A 88 10.57 -12.85 -14.27
C VAL A 88 10.62 -13.48 -15.66
N ASP A 89 11.79 -13.96 -16.03
CA ASP A 89 12.04 -14.73 -17.25
C ASP A 89 12.52 -16.12 -16.85
N ASP A 90 11.74 -17.15 -17.16
CA ASP A 90 12.08 -18.56 -16.86
C ASP A 90 12.75 -19.30 -18.03
N GLY A 91 13.08 -18.57 -19.10
CA GLY A 91 13.69 -19.09 -20.30
C GLY A 91 12.68 -19.55 -21.38
N GLU A 92 11.40 -19.68 -21.03
CA GLU A 92 10.31 -19.99 -21.97
C GLU A 92 9.39 -18.78 -22.16
N LYS A 93 9.12 -18.06 -21.09
CA LYS A 93 8.23 -16.88 -21.09
C LYS A 93 8.62 -15.86 -20.06
N ARG A 94 8.15 -14.65 -20.29
CA ARG A 94 8.24 -13.53 -19.34
C ARG A 94 6.87 -13.27 -18.74
N TYR A 95 6.81 -13.16 -17.40
CA TYR A 95 5.56 -12.92 -16.69
C TYR A 95 5.79 -12.11 -15.41
N PRO A 96 4.79 -11.33 -14.95
CA PRO A 96 4.89 -10.63 -13.69
C PRO A 96 4.85 -11.61 -12.51
N CYS A 97 5.65 -11.32 -11.46
CA CYS A 97 5.72 -12.15 -10.27
C CYS A 97 6.11 -11.29 -9.05
N HIS A 98 5.41 -11.47 -7.93
CA HIS A 98 5.73 -10.79 -6.66
C HIS A 98 6.93 -11.42 -5.93
N SER A 99 8.03 -11.63 -6.63
CA SER A 99 9.29 -12.13 -6.04
C SER A 99 10.03 -11.06 -5.21
N CYS A 100 9.65 -9.79 -5.33
CA CYS A 100 10.15 -8.67 -4.53
C CYS A 100 9.61 -8.65 -3.08
N GLY A 101 8.42 -9.24 -2.84
CA GLY A 101 7.75 -9.21 -1.54
C GLY A 101 6.82 -8.01 -1.30
N HIS A 102 6.60 -7.15 -2.30
CA HIS A 102 5.75 -5.97 -2.19
C HIS A 102 4.30 -6.30 -1.82
N SER A 103 3.75 -7.41 -2.30
CA SER A 103 2.41 -7.87 -1.94
C SER A 103 2.24 -8.07 -0.43
N ILE A 104 3.23 -8.68 0.23
CA ILE A 104 3.22 -8.90 1.68
C ILE A 104 3.44 -7.57 2.42
N GLN A 105 4.41 -6.77 1.99
CA GLN A 105 4.70 -5.46 2.57
C GLN A 105 3.43 -4.58 2.57
N THR A 106 2.75 -4.51 1.44
CA THR A 106 1.55 -3.69 1.26
C THR A 106 0.38 -4.20 2.10
N ALA A 107 0.14 -5.51 2.15
CA ALA A 107 -0.88 -6.10 3.01
C ALA A 107 -0.61 -5.79 4.49
N VAL A 108 0.63 -5.93 4.96
CA VAL A 108 1.01 -5.62 6.34
C VAL A 108 0.76 -4.15 6.66
N MET A 109 1.21 -3.21 5.80
CA MET A 109 1.04 -1.78 6.06
C MET A 109 -0.43 -1.35 6.03
N ALA A 110 -1.25 -1.92 5.12
CA ALA A 110 -2.70 -1.68 5.09
C ALA A 110 -3.40 -2.19 6.36
N TYR A 111 -3.00 -3.37 6.86
CA TYR A 111 -3.52 -3.90 8.12
C TYR A 111 -3.05 -3.11 9.35
N VAL A 112 -1.82 -2.61 9.37
CA VAL A 112 -1.36 -1.70 10.42
C VAL A 112 -2.26 -0.46 10.48
N LEU A 113 -2.53 0.16 9.33
CA LEU A 113 -3.46 1.30 9.27
C LEU A 113 -4.85 0.94 9.81
N LYS A 114 -5.40 -0.20 9.36
CA LYS A 114 -6.70 -0.71 9.83
C LYS A 114 -6.71 -0.91 11.35
N MET A 115 -5.73 -1.59 11.91
CA MET A 115 -5.66 -1.86 13.36
C MET A 115 -5.55 -0.55 14.16
N LEU A 116 -4.74 0.41 13.72
CA LEU A 116 -4.63 1.73 14.34
C LEU A 116 -5.97 2.48 14.31
N ASN A 117 -6.74 2.35 13.22
CA ASN A 117 -8.08 2.91 13.07
C ASN A 117 -9.09 2.25 14.01
N ASP A 118 -9.12 0.92 14.06
CA ASP A 118 -10.02 0.13 14.92
C ASP A 118 -9.76 0.41 16.41
N MET A 119 -8.50 0.55 16.78
CA MET A 119 -8.07 0.89 18.15
C MET A 119 -8.29 2.37 18.50
N LYS A 120 -8.63 3.23 17.54
CA LYS A 120 -8.83 4.69 17.69
C LYS A 120 -7.61 5.42 18.27
N LEU A 121 -6.41 4.90 18.05
CA LEU A 121 -5.19 5.41 18.66
C LEU A 121 -4.85 6.85 18.24
N CYS A 122 -5.15 7.24 17.01
CA CYS A 122 -4.92 8.61 16.55
C CYS A 122 -5.79 9.62 17.32
N GLY A 123 -7.03 9.26 17.67
CA GLY A 123 -7.92 10.11 18.46
C GLY A 123 -7.41 10.29 19.91
N GLU A 124 -6.89 9.23 20.52
CA GLU A 124 -6.35 9.28 21.88
C GLU A 124 -5.02 10.05 21.98
N THR A 125 -4.22 10.03 20.93
CA THR A 125 -2.87 10.60 20.92
C THR A 125 -2.77 11.95 20.19
N GLY A 126 -3.85 12.40 19.55
CA GLY A 126 -3.89 13.65 18.79
C GLY A 126 -3.02 13.65 17.53
N GLY A 127 -2.63 12.48 17.03
CA GLY A 127 -1.82 12.33 15.83
C GLY A 127 -2.62 11.99 14.58
N ARG A 128 -1.91 11.74 13.50
CA ARG A 128 -2.43 11.20 12.25
C ARG A 128 -1.46 10.23 11.62
N VAL A 129 -2.00 9.29 10.86
CA VAL A 129 -1.22 8.30 10.12
C VAL A 129 -1.70 8.30 8.67
N THR A 130 -0.76 8.45 7.74
CA THR A 130 -1.01 8.36 6.30
C THR A 130 -0.45 7.05 5.78
N PHE A 131 -1.28 6.27 5.10
CA PHE A 131 -0.87 5.12 4.31
C PHE A 131 -0.67 5.55 2.86
N ILE A 132 0.43 5.13 2.27
CA ILE A 132 0.80 5.37 0.88
C ILE A 132 1.14 4.03 0.26
N ALA A 133 0.30 3.56 -0.68
CA ALA A 133 0.64 2.47 -1.56
C ALA A 133 1.21 3.06 -2.85
N ALA A 134 2.52 2.97 -2.99
CA ALA A 134 3.26 3.61 -4.08
C ALA A 134 3.34 2.67 -5.29
N PRO A 135 3.07 3.16 -6.51
CA PRO A 135 3.27 2.40 -7.73
C PRO A 135 4.73 2.45 -8.18
N ALA A 136 5.11 1.53 -9.05
CA ALA A 136 6.30 1.59 -9.90
C ALA A 136 7.62 1.87 -9.15
N GLU A 137 7.86 1.11 -8.07
CA GLU A 137 9.14 1.16 -7.33
C GLU A 137 10.25 0.47 -8.12
N GLU A 138 9.96 -0.70 -8.72
CA GLU A 138 10.89 -1.49 -9.51
C GLU A 138 11.20 -0.80 -10.83
N PHE A 139 12.47 -0.60 -11.11
CA PHE A 139 12.95 0.10 -12.32
C PHE A 139 13.00 -0.82 -13.54
N ILE A 140 11.82 -1.34 -13.94
CA ILE A 140 11.64 -2.19 -15.13
C ILE A 140 10.81 -1.48 -16.20
N GLU A 141 10.72 -2.05 -17.40
CA GLU A 141 9.92 -1.55 -18.53
C GLU A 141 10.19 -0.06 -18.89
N PHE A 142 11.45 0.31 -19.02
CA PHE A 142 11.85 1.70 -19.27
C PHE A 142 11.19 2.34 -20.50
N GLU A 143 11.01 1.59 -21.59
CA GLU A 143 10.35 2.09 -22.81
C GLU A 143 8.91 2.52 -22.52
N TYR A 144 8.18 1.73 -21.72
CA TYR A 144 6.83 2.06 -21.31
C TYR A 144 6.83 3.34 -20.45
N ARG A 145 7.74 3.47 -19.51
CA ARG A 145 7.86 4.67 -18.65
C ARG A 145 8.26 5.90 -19.44
N GLN A 146 9.14 5.77 -20.44
CA GLN A 146 9.49 6.85 -21.36
C GLN A 146 8.26 7.33 -22.14
N LYS A 147 7.42 6.40 -22.62
CA LYS A 147 6.17 6.73 -23.30
C LYS A 147 5.21 7.49 -22.37
N LEU A 148 4.98 7.01 -21.16
CA LEU A 148 4.14 7.70 -20.17
C LEU A 148 4.65 9.12 -19.87
N ARG A 149 5.96 9.29 -19.77
CA ARG A 149 6.58 10.60 -19.56
C ARG A 149 6.42 11.51 -20.77
N ALA A 150 6.59 11.01 -21.98
CA ALA A 150 6.38 11.77 -23.21
C ALA A 150 4.90 12.20 -23.38
N GLU A 151 3.96 11.38 -22.88
CA GLU A 151 2.53 11.69 -22.84
C GLU A 151 2.15 12.64 -21.67
N GLY A 152 3.10 13.05 -20.85
CA GLY A 152 2.86 13.91 -19.68
C GLY A 152 2.11 13.24 -18.54
N LYS A 153 1.98 11.91 -18.54
CA LYS A 153 1.27 11.14 -17.50
C LYS A 153 2.08 10.96 -16.23
N ILE A 154 3.40 10.95 -16.36
CA ILE A 154 4.36 10.90 -15.26
C ILE A 154 5.48 11.91 -15.50
N LYS A 155 6.07 12.40 -14.44
CA LYS A 155 7.24 13.30 -14.50
C LYS A 155 8.54 12.53 -14.25
N TYR A 156 8.50 11.61 -13.30
CA TYR A 156 9.61 10.76 -12.88
C TYR A 156 9.30 9.29 -13.18
N PHE A 157 10.34 8.47 -13.28
CA PHE A 157 10.18 7.03 -13.54
C PHE A 157 9.77 6.23 -12.30
N SER A 158 9.94 6.77 -11.11
CA SER A 158 9.49 6.18 -9.85
C SER A 158 8.14 6.77 -9.41
N GLY A 159 7.24 5.91 -8.95
CA GLY A 159 5.95 6.34 -8.42
C GLY A 159 6.09 7.21 -7.18
N LYS A 160 6.98 6.86 -6.24
CA LYS A 160 7.22 7.66 -5.03
C LYS A 160 7.58 9.11 -5.36
N GLN A 161 8.45 9.33 -6.35
CA GLN A 161 8.82 10.69 -6.76
C GLN A 161 7.64 11.47 -7.33
N ASN A 162 6.77 10.81 -8.11
CA ASN A 162 5.57 11.46 -8.65
C ASN A 162 4.49 11.73 -7.59
N MET A 163 4.47 10.97 -6.48
CA MET A 163 3.49 11.15 -5.40
C MET A 163 3.83 12.28 -4.44
N ILE A 164 5.08 12.77 -4.44
CA ILE A 164 5.55 13.85 -3.56
C ILE A 164 5.21 15.23 -4.13
N GLU A 165 5.04 15.34 -5.43
CA GLU A 165 4.68 16.58 -6.15
C GLU A 165 3.17 16.71 -6.37
#